data_b5dc81008b404b2211128d5d9537e176
#
_entry.id   b5dc81008b404b2211128d5d9537e176
#
_cell.length_a   1.000
_cell.length_b   1.000
_cell.length_c   1.000
_cell.angle_alpha   90.00
_cell.angle_beta   90.00
_cell.angle_gamma   90.00
#
_symmetry.space_group_name_H-M   'P 1'
#
loop_
_entity.id
_entity.type
_entity.pdbx_description
1 polymer ?
#
loop_
_entity_poly.entity_id
_entity_poly.type
_entity_poly.pdbx_seq_one_letter_code
_entity_poly.pdbx_strand_id
1 'polypeptide(L)'
;MKSYLALVHKDEGTSYGVSFPDVPGCISAGHTFEEAVSNAAEALAGHLALMRADGDPIPTPRTFEELKRDPDFIQDSADAIVTAVAPEPMPADA
;
A
#
# COMPACT_ATOMS: atom_id res chain seq x y z
N MET A 1 -8.61 6.13 -11.16
CA MET A 1 -8.63 5.75 -9.75
C MET A 1 -7.35 6.20 -9.09
N LYS A 2 -7.44 6.74 -7.89
CA LYS A 2 -6.26 7.27 -7.21
C LYS A 2 -5.37 6.16 -6.70
N SER A 3 -4.07 6.33 -6.87
CA SER A 3 -3.08 5.40 -6.34
C SER A 3 -2.56 5.89 -5.00
N TYR A 4 -2.24 4.93 -4.14
CA TYR A 4 -1.56 5.21 -2.88
C TYR A 4 -0.11 4.77 -3.02
N LEU A 5 0.81 5.54 -2.46
CA LEU A 5 2.19 5.12 -2.47
C LEU A 5 2.40 4.02 -1.43
N ALA A 6 3.16 3.01 -1.83
CA ALA A 6 3.45 1.85 -1.01
C ALA A 6 4.94 1.68 -0.86
N LEU A 7 5.35 1.13 0.27
CA LEU A 7 6.74 0.78 0.55
C LEU A 7 6.89 -0.72 0.47
N VAL A 8 7.79 -1.17 -0.40
CA VAL A 8 8.07 -2.59 -0.57
C VAL A 8 9.41 -2.89 0.07
N HIS A 9 9.40 -3.71 1.10
CA HIS A 9 10.59 -4.14 1.82
C HIS A 9 10.85 -5.61 1.53
N LYS A 10 12.12 -5.97 1.44
CA LYS A 10 12.49 -7.37 1.35
C LYS A 10 13.23 -7.77 2.62
N ASP A 11 12.65 -8.69 3.36
CA ASP A 11 13.31 -9.25 4.52
C ASP A 11 14.32 -10.29 4.06
N GLU A 12 15.45 -10.29 4.72
CA GLU A 12 16.54 -11.18 4.34
C GLU A 12 16.09 -12.63 4.40
N GLY A 13 16.26 -13.33 3.28
CA GLY A 13 15.93 -14.75 3.18
C GLY A 13 14.46 -15.08 3.17
N THR A 14 13.59 -14.08 3.06
CA THR A 14 12.14 -14.28 3.12
C THR A 14 11.41 -13.60 1.99
N SER A 15 10.15 -13.30 2.23
CA SER A 15 9.27 -12.68 1.23
C SER A 15 9.38 -11.16 1.23
N TYR A 16 8.73 -10.55 0.26
CA TYR A 16 8.57 -9.11 0.20
C TYR A 16 7.38 -8.69 1.05
N GLY A 17 7.52 -7.61 1.79
CA GLY A 17 6.42 -7.02 2.56
C GLY A 17 6.05 -5.67 1.99
N VAL A 18 4.76 -5.33 2.03
CA VAL A 18 4.25 -4.07 1.52
C VAL A 18 3.47 -3.36 2.62
N SER A 19 3.72 -2.06 2.76
CA SER A 19 2.96 -1.22 3.68
C SER A 19 2.56 0.07 2.97
N PHE A 20 1.56 0.74 3.53
CA PHE A 20 1.03 1.98 2.96
C PHE A 20 1.13 3.09 3.99
N PRO A 21 1.96 4.11 3.75
CA PRO A 21 2.06 5.23 4.70
C PRO A 21 0.74 5.92 4.99
N ASP A 22 -0.13 6.05 3.99
CA ASP A 22 -1.41 6.74 4.16
C ASP A 22 -2.55 5.86 4.60
N VAL A 23 -2.34 4.55 4.67
CA VAL A 23 -3.37 3.61 5.12
C VAL A 23 -2.75 2.70 6.19
N PRO A 24 -2.61 3.22 7.41
CA PRO A 24 -2.01 2.43 8.49
C PRO A 24 -2.80 1.16 8.74
N GLY A 25 -2.09 0.07 8.95
CA GLY A 25 -2.70 -1.24 9.17
C GLY A 25 -2.95 -2.04 7.91
N CYS A 26 -2.86 -1.41 6.74
CA CYS A 26 -2.96 -2.12 5.47
C CYS A 26 -1.59 -2.66 5.09
N ILE A 27 -1.42 -3.96 5.16
CA ILE A 27 -0.14 -4.62 4.84
C ILE A 27 -0.40 -5.80 3.91
N SER A 28 0.64 -6.17 3.19
CA SER A 28 0.60 -7.32 2.29
C SER A 28 1.98 -7.95 2.17
N ALA A 29 2.05 -9.09 1.51
CA ALA A 29 3.31 -9.80 1.29
C ALA A 29 3.20 -10.68 0.06
N GLY A 30 4.35 -11.11 -0.46
CA GLY A 30 4.42 -12.03 -1.58
C GLY A 30 5.82 -12.59 -1.72
N HIS A 31 5.95 -13.70 -2.42
CA HIS A 31 7.24 -14.33 -2.63
C HIS A 31 8.10 -13.60 -3.66
N THR A 32 7.46 -12.88 -4.57
CA THR A 32 8.15 -12.03 -5.55
C THR A 32 7.68 -10.60 -5.37
N PHE A 33 8.44 -9.67 -5.93
CA PHE A 33 8.04 -8.26 -5.92
C PHE A 33 6.66 -8.09 -6.57
N GLU A 34 6.48 -8.68 -7.74
CA GLU A 34 5.23 -8.56 -8.49
C GLU A 34 4.05 -9.16 -7.73
N GLU A 35 4.27 -10.30 -7.09
CA GLU A 35 3.22 -10.93 -6.28
C GLU A 35 2.86 -10.06 -5.08
N ALA A 36 3.86 -9.50 -4.41
CA ALA A 36 3.63 -8.65 -3.25
C ALA A 36 2.82 -7.41 -3.63
N VAL A 37 3.14 -6.79 -4.77
CA VAL A 37 2.42 -5.60 -5.25
C VAL A 37 1.00 -5.96 -5.67
N SER A 38 0.82 -7.09 -6.35
CA SER A 38 -0.51 -7.55 -6.72
C SER A 38 -1.38 -7.82 -5.48
N ASN A 39 -0.81 -8.51 -4.51
CA ASN A 39 -1.52 -8.78 -3.25
C ASN A 39 -1.81 -7.49 -2.50
N ALA A 40 -0.93 -6.50 -2.60
CA ALA A 40 -1.14 -5.21 -1.96
C ALA A 40 -2.34 -4.47 -2.56
N ALA A 41 -2.54 -4.57 -3.87
CA ALA A 41 -3.69 -3.94 -4.52
C ALA A 41 -5.01 -4.55 -4.01
N GLU A 42 -5.05 -5.87 -3.85
CA GLU A 42 -6.21 -6.55 -3.28
C GLU A 42 -6.42 -6.16 -1.81
N ALA A 43 -5.35 -6.17 -1.03
CA ALA A 43 -5.43 -5.82 0.38
C ALA A 43 -5.91 -4.38 0.56
N LEU A 44 -5.43 -3.48 -0.28
CA LEU A 44 -5.84 -2.07 -0.23
C LEU A 44 -7.32 -1.93 -0.54
N ALA A 45 -7.80 -2.60 -1.60
CA ALA A 45 -9.20 -2.55 -1.97
C ALA A 45 -10.10 -3.08 -0.83
N GLY A 46 -9.71 -4.19 -0.24
CA GLY A 46 -10.47 -4.77 0.88
C GLY A 46 -10.46 -3.88 2.12
N HIS A 47 -9.30 -3.31 2.43
CA HIS A 47 -9.17 -2.43 3.59
C HIS A 47 -10.02 -1.17 3.44
N LEU A 48 -9.98 -0.54 2.28
CA LEU A 48 -10.78 0.65 2.01
C LEU A 48 -12.28 0.34 2.01
N ALA A 49 -12.65 -0.83 1.47
CA ALA A 49 -14.06 -1.24 1.48
C ALA A 49 -14.58 -1.44 2.91
N LEU A 50 -13.75 -2.02 3.77
CA LEU A 50 -14.12 -2.20 5.17
C LEU A 50 -14.25 -0.86 5.89
N MET A 51 -13.35 0.07 5.62
CA MET A 51 -13.43 1.41 6.19
C MET A 51 -14.72 2.11 5.77
N ARG A 52 -15.12 1.98 4.50
CA ARG A 52 -16.38 2.57 4.03
C ARG A 52 -17.57 1.95 4.74
N ALA A 53 -17.56 0.64 4.91
CA ALA A 53 -18.64 -0.06 5.59
C ALA A 53 -18.76 0.37 7.05
N ASP A 54 -17.64 0.68 7.68
CA ASP A 54 -17.59 1.11 9.07
C ASP A 54 -17.84 2.60 9.24
N GLY A 55 -17.97 3.34 8.16
CA GLY A 55 -18.18 4.78 8.21
C GLY A 55 -16.92 5.58 8.51
N ASP A 56 -15.75 4.95 8.38
CA ASP A 56 -14.49 5.62 8.61
C ASP A 56 -14.11 6.51 7.44
N PRO A 57 -13.47 7.66 7.68
CA PRO A 57 -13.01 8.52 6.59
C PRO A 57 -11.95 7.79 5.75
N ILE A 58 -12.11 7.86 4.43
CA ILE A 58 -11.14 7.26 3.53
C ILE A 58 -9.95 8.21 3.39
N PRO A 59 -8.72 7.75 3.66
CA PRO A 59 -7.55 8.64 3.57
C PRO A 59 -7.34 9.10 2.13
N THR A 60 -6.99 10.38 1.99
CA THR A 60 -6.60 10.92 0.70
C THR A 60 -5.14 10.57 0.45
N PRO A 61 -4.80 9.98 -0.70
CA PRO A 61 -3.40 9.66 -0.98
C PRO A 61 -2.57 10.92 -1.08
N ARG A 62 -1.46 10.96 -0.36
CA ARG A 62 -0.48 12.05 -0.50
C ARG A 62 0.40 11.77 -1.70
N THR A 63 0.90 12.84 -2.31
CA THR A 63 1.87 12.71 -3.40
C THR A 63 3.23 12.32 -2.84
N PHE A 64 4.11 11.85 -3.72
CA PHE A 64 5.49 11.57 -3.32
C PHE A 64 6.17 12.84 -2.76
N GLU A 65 5.88 14.00 -3.37
CA GLU A 65 6.45 15.26 -2.91
C GLU A 65 6.01 15.60 -1.48
N GLU A 66 4.77 15.29 -1.15
CA GLU A 66 4.27 15.49 0.21
C GLU A 66 4.88 14.49 1.18
N LEU A 67 4.93 13.22 0.79
CA LEU A 67 5.45 12.15 1.65
C LEU A 67 6.92 12.34 1.97
N LYS A 68 7.72 12.80 1.01
CA LYS A 68 9.15 12.95 1.25
C LYS A 68 9.48 14.06 2.25
N ARG A 69 8.48 14.84 2.68
CA ARG A 69 8.64 15.83 3.76
C ARG A 69 8.30 15.25 5.12
N ASP A 70 7.74 14.05 5.14
CA ASP A 70 7.33 13.39 6.39
C ASP A 70 8.52 12.58 6.92
N PRO A 71 9.03 12.91 8.12
CA PRO A 71 10.18 12.19 8.68
C PRO A 71 9.96 10.69 8.82
N ASP A 72 8.74 10.27 9.13
CA ASP A 72 8.42 8.84 9.24
C ASP A 72 8.56 8.16 7.90
N PHE A 73 8.07 8.80 6.83
CA PHE A 73 8.21 8.23 5.49
C PHE A 73 9.67 8.16 5.07
N ILE A 74 10.44 9.19 5.36
CA ILE A 74 11.87 9.23 5.02
C ILE A 74 12.59 8.07 5.68
N GLN A 75 12.31 7.85 6.95
CA GLN A 75 12.93 6.76 7.71
C GLN A 75 12.50 5.41 7.18
N ASP A 76 11.21 5.21 6.97
CA ASP A 76 10.67 3.92 6.57
C ASP A 76 11.03 3.56 5.13
N SER A 77 11.21 4.56 4.27
CA SER A 77 11.52 4.32 2.86
C SER A 77 13.01 4.16 2.57
N ALA A 78 13.87 4.37 3.57
CA ALA A 78 15.33 4.34 3.37
C ALA A 78 15.80 3.04 2.74
N ASP A 79 15.23 1.90 3.13
CA ASP A 79 15.59 0.59 2.61
C ASP A 79 14.45 -0.03 1.79
N ALA A 80 13.55 0.77 1.27
CA ALA A 80 12.36 0.27 0.60
C ALA A 80 12.29 0.77 -0.83
N ILE A 81 11.56 0.03 -1.65
CA ILE A 81 11.18 0.47 -2.98
C ILE A 81 9.85 1.17 -2.84
N VAL A 82 9.75 2.38 -3.37
CA VAL A 82 8.49 3.14 -3.35
C VAL A 82 7.79 2.90 -4.68
N THR A 83 6.54 2.49 -4.62
CA THR A 83 5.74 2.25 -5.83
C THR A 83 4.31 2.73 -5.60
N ALA A 84 3.64 3.07 -6.69
CA ALA A 84 2.23 3.48 -6.62
C ALA A 84 1.35 2.26 -6.80
N VAL A 85 0.34 2.12 -5.94
CA VAL A 85 -0.59 1.00 -5.99
C VAL A 85 -2.02 1.55 -6.00
N ALA A 86 -2.77 1.20 -7.04
CA ALA A 86 -4.19 1.52 -7.09
C ALA A 86 -4.98 0.39 -6.45
N PRO A 87 -6.05 0.71 -5.70
CA PRO A 87 -6.91 -0.36 -5.20
C PRO A 87 -7.44 -1.15 -6.37
N GLU A 88 -7.29 -2.46 -6.31
CA GLU A 88 -7.76 -3.29 -7.40
C GLU A 88 -9.30 -3.25 -7.43
N PRO A 89 -9.91 -2.83 -8.54
CA PRO A 89 -11.35 -2.82 -8.61
C PRO A 89 -11.89 -4.23 -8.51
N MET A 90 -13.00 -4.39 -7.80
CA MET A 90 -13.68 -5.68 -7.78
C MET A 90 -14.03 -6.03 -9.22
N PRO A 91 -13.69 -7.24 -9.67
CA PRO A 91 -14.02 -7.62 -11.04
C PRO A 91 -15.53 -7.54 -11.23
N ALA A 92 -15.95 -6.76 -12.24
CA ALA A 92 -17.36 -6.51 -12.46
C ALA A 92 -18.12 -7.77 -12.89
N ASP A 93 -17.40 -8.69 -13.45
CA ASP A 93 -17.95 -9.94 -13.97
C ASP A 93 -17.61 -11.13 -13.06
N ALA A 94 -17.02 -10.86 -11.97
CA ALA A 94 -16.66 -11.93 -11.02
C ALA A 94 -17.81 -12.24 -10.11
#